data_1aef0fc8e917e1a5446be2dc67326af9
#
_entry.id   1aef0fc8e917e1a5446be2dc67326af9
#
_cell.length_a   1.000
_cell.length_b   1.000
_cell.length_c   1.000
_cell.angle_alpha   90.00
_cell.angle_beta   90.00
_cell.angle_gamma   90.00
#
_symmetry.space_group_name_H-M   'P 1'
#
loop_
_entity.id
_entity.type
_entity.pdbx_description
1 polymer ?
#
loop_
_entity_poly.entity_id
_entity_poly.type
_entity_poly.pdbx_seq_one_letter_code
_entity_poly.pdbx_strand_id
1 'polypeptide(L)'
;MQLILKNHKANIFEQLPFDNSKQSIVFLPGAGMDHRILSMFNLEELHDSHNILGFDLPGHGFTSGPIVNSIDEHSLFCINVFDQLNIKEPILIGHSWGGLVALDLSTKIEHKMTICMNIAYPFLVGDMLLDFAKGNLDQAVEFLMKYGIHKFPKTEIKTKGFGTMGSGFYGRKKGQIKSPYGTKVVEDDPEREIKLYPLKRLFNQSEKEISSIDLKSCNSFRLTEEQISSLKNIKYIFSEKDKLARFNPENILLQNINHDEDIIILEDVGHFPYFESPEETNKALISIIKK
;
A
#
# COMPACT_ATOMS: atom_id res chain seq x y z
N MET A 1 -2.40 12.86 13.54
CA MET A 1 -3.58 13.48 14.21
C MET A 1 -4.75 12.51 14.29
N GLN A 2 -5.75 12.81 15.12
CA GLN A 2 -6.98 12.02 15.20
C GLN A 2 -8.19 12.91 14.92
N LEU A 3 -9.12 12.43 14.10
CA LEU A 3 -10.34 13.12 13.74
C LEU A 3 -11.56 12.31 14.16
N ILE A 4 -12.61 13.00 14.62
CA ILE A 4 -13.88 12.36 14.92
C ILE A 4 -14.80 12.55 13.70
N LEU A 5 -15.00 11.49 12.94
CA LEU A 5 -16.01 11.40 11.88
C LEU A 5 -17.30 10.84 12.46
N LYS A 6 -18.39 10.90 11.69
CA LYS A 6 -19.72 10.44 12.14
C LYS A 6 -19.69 9.05 12.78
N ASN A 7 -18.99 8.09 12.16
CA ASN A 7 -18.98 6.69 12.58
C ASN A 7 -17.58 6.16 12.93
N HIS A 8 -16.54 6.98 12.73
CA HIS A 8 -15.16 6.56 12.92
C HIS A 8 -14.37 7.59 13.72
N LYS A 9 -13.39 7.11 14.46
CA LYS A 9 -12.29 7.92 14.95
C LYS A 9 -11.12 7.64 14.02
N ALA A 10 -10.93 8.52 13.04
CA ALA A 10 -9.89 8.38 12.02
C ALA A 10 -8.52 8.74 12.59
N ASN A 11 -7.52 7.92 12.30
CA ASN A 11 -6.13 8.19 12.57
C ASN A 11 -5.41 8.56 11.27
N ILE A 12 -4.82 9.75 11.26
CA ILE A 12 -3.99 10.23 10.16
C ILE A 12 -2.59 10.46 10.71
N PHE A 13 -1.62 9.77 10.14
CA PHE A 13 -0.22 10.01 10.40
C PHE A 13 0.27 11.16 9.51
N GLU A 14 1.05 12.05 10.09
CA GLU A 14 1.66 13.20 9.44
C GLU A 14 3.18 13.17 9.69
N GLN A 15 3.98 13.30 8.65
CA GLN A 15 5.45 13.33 8.81
C GLN A 15 5.92 14.62 9.48
N LEU A 16 5.25 15.74 9.20
CA LEU A 16 5.41 17.03 9.87
C LEU A 16 4.02 17.57 10.24
N PRO A 17 3.90 18.51 11.19
CA PRO A 17 2.63 19.13 11.54
C PRO A 17 1.87 19.64 10.30
N PHE A 18 0.58 19.31 10.22
CA PHE A 18 -0.27 19.65 9.08
C PHE A 18 -0.38 21.18 8.91
N ASP A 19 -0.18 21.65 7.69
CA ASP A 19 -0.25 23.05 7.29
C ASP A 19 -1.26 23.22 6.16
N ASN A 20 -2.34 23.94 6.40
CA ASN A 20 -3.42 24.18 5.43
C ASN A 20 -2.96 24.96 4.18
N SER A 21 -1.81 25.61 4.22
CA SER A 21 -1.26 26.34 3.07
C SER A 21 -0.49 25.46 2.09
N LYS A 22 -0.16 24.22 2.49
CA LYS A 22 0.60 23.28 1.68
C LYS A 22 -0.31 22.31 0.92
N GLN A 23 0.15 21.90 -0.26
CA GLN A 23 -0.44 20.79 -1.00
C GLN A 23 -0.35 19.50 -0.18
N SER A 24 -1.40 18.68 -0.17
CA SER A 24 -1.40 17.41 0.57
C SER A 24 -1.11 16.23 -0.33
N ILE A 25 -0.14 15.42 0.08
CA ILE A 25 0.15 14.09 -0.47
C ILE A 25 -0.42 13.07 0.50
N VAL A 26 -1.30 12.19 0.01
CA VAL A 26 -1.99 11.18 0.81
C VAL A 26 -1.59 9.79 0.35
N PHE A 27 -1.00 9.03 1.26
CA PHE A 27 -0.63 7.63 1.03
C PHE A 27 -1.74 6.68 1.49
N LEU A 28 -2.12 5.78 0.57
CA LEU A 28 -3.08 4.71 0.79
C LEU A 28 -2.33 3.38 0.72
N PRO A 29 -2.25 2.64 1.85
CA PRO A 29 -1.44 1.44 1.96
C PRO A 29 -2.03 0.25 1.19
N GLY A 30 -1.22 -0.80 1.00
CA GLY A 30 -1.69 -2.08 0.48
C GLY A 30 -2.60 -2.83 1.46
N ALA A 31 -3.24 -3.90 0.99
CA ALA A 31 -4.16 -4.73 1.79
C ALA A 31 -3.55 -5.15 3.14
N GLY A 32 -4.28 -4.93 4.22
CA GLY A 32 -3.88 -5.26 5.59
C GLY A 32 -2.74 -4.43 6.17
N MET A 33 -2.29 -3.37 5.47
CA MET A 33 -1.25 -2.45 5.94
C MET A 33 -1.86 -1.15 6.48
N ASP A 34 -1.04 -0.31 7.11
CA ASP A 34 -1.45 0.98 7.68
C ASP A 34 -0.43 2.11 7.39
N HIS A 35 -0.62 3.27 8.03
CA HIS A 35 0.23 4.46 7.86
C HIS A 35 1.73 4.20 8.02
N ARG A 36 2.14 3.12 8.68
CA ARG A 36 3.57 2.80 8.91
C ARG A 36 4.32 2.53 7.60
N ILE A 37 3.61 2.30 6.48
CA ILE A 37 4.21 2.25 5.16
C ILE A 37 5.03 3.52 4.86
N LEU A 38 4.62 4.67 5.39
CA LEU A 38 5.36 5.93 5.22
C LEU A 38 6.79 5.88 5.77
N SER A 39 7.08 5.00 6.74
CA SER A 39 8.45 4.82 7.24
C SER A 39 9.41 4.23 6.21
N MET A 40 8.89 3.68 5.11
CA MET A 40 9.66 3.12 4.01
C MET A 40 10.05 4.15 2.95
N PHE A 41 9.50 5.38 3.03
CA PHE A 41 9.75 6.43 2.06
C PHE A 41 10.61 7.55 2.66
N ASN A 42 11.55 8.05 1.88
CA ASN A 42 12.27 9.29 2.20
C ASN A 42 11.82 10.39 1.22
N LEU A 43 10.93 11.26 1.70
CA LEU A 43 10.33 12.34 0.92
C LEU A 43 10.67 13.72 1.53
N GLU A 44 11.78 13.83 2.26
CA GLU A 44 12.21 15.06 2.93
C GLU A 44 12.26 16.27 1.97
N GLU A 45 12.62 16.04 0.70
CA GLU A 45 12.66 17.09 -0.34
C GLU A 45 11.30 17.75 -0.64
N LEU A 46 10.19 17.13 -0.23
CA LEU A 46 8.83 17.64 -0.44
C LEU A 46 8.25 18.36 0.79
N HIS A 47 8.92 18.29 1.94
CA HIS A 47 8.40 18.81 3.20
C HIS A 47 8.15 20.32 3.21
N ASP A 48 8.92 21.10 2.43
CA ASP A 48 8.75 22.57 2.39
C ASP A 48 7.46 22.98 1.67
N SER A 49 6.99 22.16 0.73
CA SER A 49 5.85 22.48 -0.14
C SER A 49 4.64 21.58 0.06
N HIS A 50 4.78 20.44 0.73
CA HIS A 50 3.72 19.46 0.87
C HIS A 50 3.53 18.96 2.30
N ASN A 51 2.26 18.70 2.68
CA ASN A 51 1.93 17.80 3.78
C ASN A 51 2.09 16.37 3.27
N ILE A 52 2.71 15.49 4.05
CA ILE A 52 2.83 14.06 3.73
C ILE A 52 2.04 13.29 4.78
N LEU A 53 0.94 12.68 4.34
CA LEU A 53 -0.07 12.07 5.20
C LEU A 53 -0.21 10.59 4.88
N GLY A 54 -0.32 9.75 5.90
CA GLY A 54 -0.68 8.34 5.79
C GLY A 54 -2.02 8.10 6.49
N PHE A 55 -2.99 7.58 5.77
CA PHE A 55 -4.29 7.30 6.33
C PHE A 55 -4.38 5.87 6.84
N ASP A 56 -4.82 5.72 8.09
CA ASP A 56 -5.34 4.44 8.55
C ASP A 56 -6.80 4.33 8.12
N LEU A 57 -7.06 3.46 7.16
CA LEU A 57 -8.41 3.23 6.66
C LEU A 57 -9.26 2.47 7.70
N PRO A 58 -10.60 2.41 7.57
CA PRO A 58 -11.45 1.67 8.51
C PRO A 58 -10.98 0.22 8.72
N GLY A 59 -10.77 -0.17 9.96
CA GLY A 59 -10.21 -1.46 10.35
C GLY A 59 -8.69 -1.56 10.33
N HIS A 60 -7.97 -0.52 9.92
CA HIS A 60 -6.51 -0.49 9.86
C HIS A 60 -5.90 0.38 10.96
N GLY A 61 -4.70 0.03 11.38
CA GLY A 61 -3.89 0.82 12.28
C GLY A 61 -4.62 1.26 13.55
N PHE A 62 -4.75 2.55 13.75
CA PHE A 62 -5.41 3.16 14.91
C PHE A 62 -6.77 3.79 14.58
N THR A 63 -7.28 3.63 13.37
CA THR A 63 -8.65 4.03 13.04
C THR A 63 -9.63 3.06 13.64
N SER A 64 -10.56 3.56 14.45
CA SER A 64 -11.61 2.78 15.09
C SER A 64 -12.99 3.14 14.56
N GLY A 65 -13.94 2.21 14.68
CA GLY A 65 -15.29 2.32 14.14
C GLY A 65 -15.68 1.08 13.34
N PRO A 66 -16.80 1.11 12.61
CA PRO A 66 -17.22 -0.02 11.79
C PRO A 66 -16.19 -0.38 10.71
N ILE A 67 -16.00 -1.68 10.52
CA ILE A 67 -15.25 -2.20 9.37
C ILE A 67 -16.11 -1.98 8.13
N VAL A 68 -15.46 -1.61 7.02
CA VAL A 68 -16.11 -1.48 5.71
C VAL A 68 -15.57 -2.55 4.75
N ASN A 69 -16.34 -2.91 3.73
CA ASN A 69 -16.08 -4.12 2.96
C ASN A 69 -15.79 -3.85 1.47
N SER A 70 -15.83 -2.61 1.03
CA SER A 70 -15.65 -2.26 -0.37
C SER A 70 -14.67 -1.11 -0.56
N ILE A 71 -14.06 -1.04 -1.73
CA ILE A 71 -13.20 0.06 -2.16
C ILE A 71 -13.98 1.40 -2.08
N ASP A 72 -15.23 1.40 -2.53
CA ASP A 72 -16.12 2.57 -2.49
C ASP A 72 -16.28 3.14 -1.07
N GLU A 73 -16.55 2.29 -0.08
CA GLU A 73 -16.70 2.73 1.32
C GLU A 73 -15.40 3.30 1.90
N HIS A 74 -14.23 2.73 1.53
CA HIS A 74 -12.93 3.29 1.91
C HIS A 74 -12.70 4.67 1.26
N SER A 75 -13.11 4.83 0.00
CA SER A 75 -13.06 6.14 -0.67
C SER A 75 -13.95 7.17 -0.01
N LEU A 76 -15.18 6.80 0.36
CA LEU A 76 -16.09 7.70 1.10
C LEU A 76 -15.52 8.09 2.48
N PHE A 77 -14.86 7.18 3.16
CA PHE A 77 -14.13 7.51 4.39
C PHE A 77 -13.04 8.56 4.14
N CYS A 78 -12.22 8.40 3.10
CA CYS A 78 -11.19 9.37 2.74
C CYS A 78 -11.78 10.74 2.41
N ILE A 79 -12.89 10.80 1.66
CA ILE A 79 -13.59 12.05 1.33
C ILE A 79 -14.03 12.77 2.62
N ASN A 80 -14.60 12.06 3.59
CA ASN A 80 -14.97 12.66 4.87
C ASN A 80 -13.75 13.22 5.64
N VAL A 81 -12.57 12.57 5.54
CA VAL A 81 -11.33 13.10 6.12
C VAL A 81 -10.89 14.37 5.38
N PHE A 82 -10.92 14.36 4.03
CA PHE A 82 -10.57 15.54 3.22
C PHE A 82 -11.45 16.74 3.53
N ASP A 83 -12.76 16.53 3.63
CA ASP A 83 -13.71 17.58 3.97
C ASP A 83 -13.41 18.19 5.35
N GLN A 84 -13.14 17.34 6.36
CA GLN A 84 -12.87 17.81 7.71
C GLN A 84 -11.54 18.56 7.82
N LEU A 85 -10.52 18.17 7.05
CA LEU A 85 -9.22 18.83 7.00
C LEU A 85 -9.15 19.97 5.97
N ASN A 86 -10.22 20.19 5.21
CA ASN A 86 -10.24 21.11 4.07
C ASN A 86 -9.11 20.84 3.06
N ILE A 87 -8.80 19.56 2.84
CA ILE A 87 -7.83 19.11 1.83
C ILE A 87 -8.51 19.22 0.46
N LYS A 88 -7.94 20.06 -0.40
CA LYS A 88 -8.42 20.26 -1.78
C LYS A 88 -7.39 19.71 -2.76
N GLU A 89 -7.88 19.12 -3.85
CA GLU A 89 -7.06 18.60 -4.94
C GLU A 89 -5.83 17.78 -4.45
N PRO A 90 -5.99 16.76 -3.58
CA PRO A 90 -4.86 16.00 -3.06
C PRO A 90 -4.04 15.34 -4.16
N ILE A 91 -2.75 15.10 -3.89
CA ILE A 91 -1.95 14.11 -4.60
C ILE A 91 -2.19 12.79 -3.89
N LEU A 92 -2.79 11.82 -4.60
CA LEU A 92 -3.07 10.49 -4.07
C LEU A 92 -1.95 9.53 -4.47
N ILE A 93 -1.42 8.76 -3.52
CA ILE A 93 -0.44 7.71 -3.79
C ILE A 93 -0.96 6.42 -3.19
N GLY A 94 -1.30 5.45 -4.04
CA GLY A 94 -1.83 4.17 -3.60
C GLY A 94 -0.94 3.01 -4.04
N HIS A 95 -0.66 2.08 -3.12
CA HIS A 95 0.08 0.85 -3.42
C HIS A 95 -0.87 -0.34 -3.42
N SER A 96 -0.79 -1.19 -4.47
CA SER A 96 -1.54 -2.43 -4.55
C SER A 96 -3.05 -2.18 -4.36
N TRP A 97 -3.71 -2.79 -3.37
CA TRP A 97 -5.10 -2.52 -2.99
C TRP A 97 -5.38 -1.02 -2.76
N GLY A 98 -4.48 -0.32 -2.07
CA GLY A 98 -4.61 1.13 -1.87
C GLY A 98 -4.58 1.93 -3.17
N GLY A 99 -3.95 1.38 -4.22
CA GLY A 99 -4.00 1.95 -5.58
C GLY A 99 -5.40 1.86 -6.20
N LEU A 100 -6.18 0.82 -5.87
CA LEU A 100 -7.58 0.74 -6.29
C LEU A 100 -8.46 1.76 -5.54
N VAL A 101 -8.18 1.99 -4.25
CA VAL A 101 -8.86 3.06 -3.48
C VAL A 101 -8.52 4.43 -4.07
N ALA A 102 -7.25 4.66 -4.43
CA ALA A 102 -6.83 5.91 -5.08
C ALA A 102 -7.52 6.13 -6.44
N LEU A 103 -7.64 5.08 -7.26
CA LEU A 103 -8.36 5.14 -8.53
C LEU A 103 -9.85 5.46 -8.34
N ASP A 104 -10.49 4.81 -7.39
CA ASP A 104 -11.90 5.06 -7.10
C ASP A 104 -12.12 6.50 -6.60
N LEU A 105 -11.24 6.99 -5.72
CA LEU A 105 -11.23 8.40 -5.28
C LEU A 105 -11.11 9.35 -6.48
N SER A 106 -10.24 9.05 -7.44
CA SER A 106 -10.02 9.88 -8.64
C SER A 106 -11.27 10.07 -9.49
N THR A 107 -12.25 9.16 -9.37
CA THR A 107 -13.55 9.29 -10.07
C THR A 107 -14.56 10.12 -9.28
N LYS A 108 -14.28 10.48 -8.02
CA LYS A 108 -15.24 11.09 -7.10
C LYS A 108 -14.88 12.50 -6.64
N ILE A 109 -13.60 12.85 -6.73
CA ILE A 109 -13.11 14.16 -6.27
C ILE A 109 -12.20 14.83 -7.29
N GLU A 110 -12.09 16.13 -7.24
CA GLU A 110 -11.00 16.86 -7.90
C GLU A 110 -9.69 16.54 -7.17
N HIS A 111 -8.66 16.20 -7.92
CA HIS A 111 -7.34 15.84 -7.41
C HIS A 111 -6.25 16.39 -8.34
N LYS A 112 -5.09 16.72 -7.79
CA LYS A 112 -3.96 17.20 -8.58
C LYS A 112 -3.36 16.10 -9.44
N MET A 113 -3.12 14.94 -8.85
CA MET A 113 -2.73 13.70 -9.54
C MET A 113 -2.96 12.49 -8.66
N THR A 114 -3.01 11.33 -9.29
CA THR A 114 -3.04 10.03 -8.62
C THR A 114 -1.90 9.17 -9.11
N ILE A 115 -1.09 8.63 -8.21
CA ILE A 115 0.03 7.73 -8.51
C ILE A 115 -0.35 6.33 -8.00
N CYS A 116 -0.53 5.40 -8.92
CA CYS A 116 -0.85 4.02 -8.64
C CYS A 116 0.42 3.17 -8.72
N MET A 117 0.79 2.53 -7.61
CA MET A 117 1.99 1.70 -7.53
C MET A 117 1.60 0.22 -7.49
N ASN A 118 2.14 -0.56 -8.42
CA ASN A 118 1.98 -2.02 -8.49
C ASN A 118 0.52 -2.48 -8.36
N ILE A 119 -0.32 -1.97 -9.24
CA ILE A 119 -1.72 -2.36 -9.35
C ILE A 119 -1.94 -3.27 -10.57
N ALA A 120 -3.02 -4.05 -10.51
CA ALA A 120 -3.60 -4.72 -11.67
C ALA A 120 -5.07 -4.29 -11.83
N TYR A 121 -5.61 -4.37 -13.02
CA TYR A 121 -7.03 -4.11 -13.24
C TYR A 121 -7.59 -4.97 -14.40
N PRO A 122 -8.61 -5.79 -14.16
CA PRO A 122 -9.14 -6.14 -12.83
C PRO A 122 -8.07 -6.79 -11.94
N PHE A 123 -8.12 -6.51 -10.63
CA PHE A 123 -7.16 -7.08 -9.69
C PHE A 123 -7.75 -8.38 -9.11
N LEU A 124 -7.36 -9.51 -9.68
CA LEU A 124 -7.89 -10.82 -9.31
C LEU A 124 -6.96 -11.49 -8.30
N VAL A 125 -7.46 -11.71 -7.11
CA VAL A 125 -6.79 -12.44 -6.03
C VAL A 125 -7.25 -13.89 -6.03
N GLY A 126 -6.29 -14.83 -6.12
CA GLY A 126 -6.60 -16.26 -6.16
C GLY A 126 -7.09 -16.81 -4.81
N ASP A 127 -7.92 -17.85 -4.88
CA ASP A 127 -8.59 -18.45 -3.71
C ASP A 127 -7.62 -18.87 -2.60
N MET A 128 -6.44 -19.38 -2.95
CA MET A 128 -5.44 -19.82 -1.97
C MET A 128 -4.99 -18.66 -1.05
N LEU A 129 -4.75 -17.46 -1.61
CA LEU A 129 -4.37 -16.31 -0.79
C LEU A 129 -5.56 -15.80 0.04
N LEU A 130 -6.78 -15.84 -0.52
CA LEU A 130 -8.01 -15.49 0.21
C LEU A 130 -8.24 -16.44 1.39
N ASP A 131 -8.05 -17.73 1.21
CA ASP A 131 -8.20 -18.73 2.28
C ASP A 131 -7.15 -18.54 3.38
N PHE A 132 -5.89 -18.28 3.01
CA PHE A 132 -4.85 -17.94 3.98
C PHE A 132 -5.22 -16.67 4.77
N ALA A 133 -5.60 -15.60 4.08
CA ALA A 133 -5.95 -14.34 4.72
C ALA A 133 -7.13 -14.47 5.70
N LYS A 134 -8.09 -15.35 5.42
CA LYS A 134 -9.23 -15.62 6.29
C LYS A 134 -8.87 -16.50 7.49
N GLY A 135 -8.05 -17.52 7.28
CA GLY A 135 -7.79 -18.56 8.29
C GLY A 135 -6.49 -18.36 9.08
N ASN A 136 -5.47 -17.82 8.47
CA ASN A 136 -4.13 -17.68 9.06
C ASN A 136 -3.36 -16.54 8.42
N LEU A 137 -3.37 -15.38 9.05
CA LEU A 137 -2.70 -14.18 8.56
C LEU A 137 -1.19 -14.41 8.31
N ASP A 138 -0.51 -15.18 9.16
CA ASP A 138 0.92 -15.45 8.99
C ASP A 138 1.18 -16.19 7.68
N GLN A 139 0.31 -17.14 7.28
CA GLN A 139 0.41 -17.84 5.99
C GLN A 139 0.17 -16.90 4.81
N ALA A 140 -0.79 -15.98 4.94
CA ALA A 140 -1.03 -14.97 3.92
C ALA A 140 0.18 -14.04 3.76
N VAL A 141 0.75 -13.57 4.86
CA VAL A 141 1.96 -12.73 4.86
C VAL A 141 3.13 -13.48 4.26
N GLU A 142 3.36 -14.75 4.63
CA GLU A 142 4.42 -15.57 4.02
C GLU A 142 4.21 -15.77 2.52
N PHE A 143 2.96 -15.96 2.08
CA PHE A 143 2.65 -16.02 0.65
C PHE A 143 3.02 -14.72 -0.06
N LEU A 144 2.60 -13.57 0.50
CA LEU A 144 2.93 -12.25 -0.05
C LEU A 144 4.44 -12.01 -0.10
N MET A 145 5.18 -12.40 0.97
CA MET A 145 6.65 -12.28 0.97
C MET A 145 7.30 -13.19 -0.06
N LYS A 146 6.80 -14.41 -0.23
CA LYS A 146 7.36 -15.40 -1.17
C LYS A 146 7.20 -14.98 -2.62
N TYR A 147 6.05 -14.44 -2.98
CA TYR A 147 5.72 -14.10 -4.36
C TYR A 147 5.87 -12.61 -4.68
N GLY A 148 5.77 -11.75 -3.67
CA GLY A 148 5.89 -10.31 -3.84
C GLY A 148 7.34 -9.82 -3.82
N ILE A 149 8.23 -10.45 -3.05
CA ILE A 149 9.63 -10.03 -2.98
C ILE A 149 10.43 -10.69 -4.11
N HIS A 150 11.14 -9.87 -4.89
CA HIS A 150 12.09 -10.33 -5.89
C HIS A 150 13.52 -10.29 -5.36
N LYS A 151 13.89 -9.18 -4.69
CA LYS A 151 15.24 -9.01 -4.11
C LYS A 151 15.16 -8.32 -2.74
N PHE A 152 16.25 -8.45 -1.98
CA PHE A 152 16.44 -7.67 -0.75
C PHE A 152 17.12 -6.34 -1.06
N PRO A 153 16.84 -5.28 -0.27
CA PRO A 153 17.53 -4.00 -0.45
C PRO A 153 19.03 -4.16 -0.31
N LYS A 154 19.78 -3.44 -1.14
CA LYS A 154 21.27 -3.48 -1.13
C LYS A 154 21.86 -2.82 0.11
N THR A 155 21.13 -1.92 0.73
CA THR A 155 21.51 -1.20 1.96
C THR A 155 20.65 -1.67 3.12
N GLU A 156 21.25 -1.80 4.31
CA GLU A 156 20.46 -1.96 5.53
C GLU A 156 19.51 -0.77 5.66
N ILE A 157 18.21 -1.05 5.73
CA ILE A 157 17.20 -0.01 6.01
C ILE A 157 17.47 0.45 7.44
N LYS A 158 18.19 1.57 7.58
CA LYS A 158 18.35 2.23 8.87
C LYS A 158 16.98 2.83 9.23
N THR A 159 16.17 2.08 9.95
CA THR A 159 14.96 2.62 10.58
C THR A 159 15.40 3.63 11.64
N LYS A 160 15.39 4.91 11.28
CA LYS A 160 15.58 5.97 12.27
C LYS A 160 14.42 5.88 13.27
N GLY A 161 14.73 5.47 14.50
CA GLY A 161 13.86 5.78 15.62
C GLY A 161 13.15 4.65 16.36
N PHE A 162 13.49 3.38 16.17
CA PHE A 162 13.03 2.34 17.09
C PHE A 162 14.23 1.78 17.88
N GLY A 163 14.26 2.15 19.17
CA GLY A 163 15.21 1.58 20.12
C GLY A 163 15.19 0.04 20.03
N THR A 164 16.37 -0.52 20.19
CA THR A 164 16.59 -1.96 20.35
C THR A 164 15.67 -2.50 21.45
N MET A 165 14.51 -3.00 21.07
CA MET A 165 13.73 -3.85 21.97
C MET A 165 14.42 -5.18 22.05
N GLY A 166 14.83 -5.49 23.29
CA GLY A 166 15.68 -6.60 23.64
C GLY A 166 15.22 -7.96 23.12
N SER A 167 16.17 -8.79 22.97
CA SER A 167 16.33 -10.22 22.70
C SER A 167 15.27 -11.21 23.24
N GLY A 168 13.98 -10.88 23.22
CA GLY A 168 12.90 -11.72 23.73
C GLY A 168 12.37 -12.79 22.75
N PHE A 169 12.85 -12.82 21.50
CA PHE A 169 12.30 -13.72 20.47
C PHE A 169 13.17 -14.93 20.14
N TYR A 170 14.32 -15.11 20.80
CA TYR A 170 15.14 -16.29 20.66
C TYR A 170 14.64 -17.41 21.57
N GLY A 171 13.70 -18.21 21.10
CA GLY A 171 13.25 -19.36 21.91
C GLY A 171 12.21 -20.28 21.33
N ARG A 172 11.82 -20.18 20.06
CA ARG A 172 10.97 -21.22 19.44
C ARG A 172 11.82 -22.35 18.86
N LYS A 173 11.70 -23.52 19.47
CA LYS A 173 12.26 -24.78 18.93
C LYS A 173 11.73 -25.00 17.52
N LYS A 174 12.62 -25.47 16.62
CA LYS A 174 12.32 -25.95 15.27
C LYS A 174 11.07 -26.84 15.28
N GLY A 175 9.96 -26.32 14.81
CA GLY A 175 8.74 -27.07 14.54
C GLY A 175 8.53 -27.10 13.03
N GLN A 176 8.62 -28.27 12.42
CA GLN A 176 8.29 -28.47 11.03
C GLN A 176 6.79 -28.20 10.83
N ILE A 177 6.45 -27.07 10.20
CA ILE A 177 5.09 -26.83 9.70
C ILE A 177 4.99 -27.56 8.37
N LYS A 178 4.35 -28.75 8.39
CA LYS A 178 4.01 -29.44 7.14
C LYS A 178 2.87 -28.68 6.47
N SER A 179 3.15 -28.09 5.31
CA SER A 179 2.10 -27.58 4.44
C SER A 179 1.20 -28.74 3.99
N PRO A 180 -0.13 -28.61 4.07
CA PRO A 180 -1.06 -29.63 3.57
C PRO A 180 -0.96 -29.85 2.05
N TYR A 181 -0.25 -29.03 1.32
CA TYR A 181 -0.12 -29.08 -0.14
C TYR A 181 1.26 -29.53 -0.64
N GLY A 182 2.06 -30.23 0.16
CA GLY A 182 3.26 -30.92 -0.31
C GLY A 182 4.41 -30.03 -0.80
N THR A 183 4.38 -28.73 -0.56
CA THR A 183 5.50 -27.83 -0.91
C THR A 183 6.64 -28.02 0.09
N LYS A 184 7.86 -28.18 -0.43
CA LYS A 184 9.08 -28.26 0.37
C LYS A 184 9.07 -27.20 1.47
N VAL A 185 9.33 -27.64 2.70
CA VAL A 185 9.60 -26.77 3.84
C VAL A 185 10.63 -25.73 3.40
N VAL A 186 10.27 -24.46 3.43
CA VAL A 186 11.26 -23.38 3.35
C VAL A 186 12.09 -23.54 4.62
N GLU A 187 13.37 -23.87 4.49
CA GLU A 187 14.26 -23.87 5.64
C GLU A 187 14.17 -22.50 6.30
N ASP A 188 13.95 -22.49 7.63
CA ASP A 188 13.98 -21.27 8.42
C ASP A 188 15.35 -20.63 8.22
N ASP A 189 15.43 -19.65 7.32
CA ASP A 189 16.60 -18.79 7.16
C ASP A 189 16.43 -17.59 8.12
N PRO A 190 17.12 -17.60 9.28
CA PRO A 190 17.01 -16.52 10.25
C PRO A 190 17.44 -15.17 9.68
N GLU A 191 18.36 -15.14 8.74
CA GLU A 191 18.80 -13.89 8.10
C GLU A 191 17.71 -13.33 7.20
N ARG A 192 17.01 -14.18 6.45
CA ARG A 192 15.85 -13.79 5.65
C ARG A 192 14.73 -13.21 6.53
N GLU A 193 14.44 -13.85 7.66
CA GLU A 193 13.43 -13.37 8.59
C GLU A 193 13.76 -12.00 9.17
N ILE A 194 15.01 -11.76 9.56
CA ILE A 194 15.48 -10.46 10.04
C ILE A 194 15.30 -9.40 8.93
N LYS A 195 15.67 -9.69 7.70
CA LYS A 195 15.55 -8.79 6.56
C LYS A 195 14.08 -8.46 6.23
N LEU A 196 13.17 -9.43 6.35
CA LEU A 196 11.74 -9.23 6.08
C LEU A 196 10.96 -8.57 7.23
N TYR A 197 11.50 -8.57 8.43
CA TYR A 197 10.80 -8.06 9.61
C TYR A 197 10.21 -6.65 9.44
N PRO A 198 10.93 -5.66 8.87
CA PRO A 198 10.37 -4.32 8.66
C PRO A 198 9.11 -4.31 7.79
N LEU A 199 9.05 -5.19 6.79
CA LEU A 199 7.89 -5.30 5.90
C LEU A 199 6.76 -6.12 6.54
N LYS A 200 7.07 -7.29 7.12
CA LYS A 200 6.09 -8.16 7.78
C LYS A 200 5.32 -7.45 8.90
N ARG A 201 5.99 -6.59 9.66
CA ARG A 201 5.34 -5.85 10.75
C ARG A 201 4.25 -4.89 10.28
N LEU A 202 4.23 -4.49 9.01
CA LEU A 202 3.17 -3.63 8.47
C LEU A 202 1.81 -4.33 8.46
N PHE A 203 1.79 -5.68 8.37
CA PHE A 203 0.58 -6.49 8.36
C PHE A 203 0.07 -6.86 9.78
N ASN A 204 0.92 -6.81 10.79
CA ASN A 204 0.64 -7.43 12.11
C ASN A 204 -0.19 -6.58 13.07
N GLN A 205 -0.69 -5.41 12.67
CA GLN A 205 -1.42 -4.49 13.55
C GLN A 205 -2.83 -4.12 13.06
N SER A 206 -3.27 -4.72 11.96
CA SER A 206 -4.66 -4.65 11.54
C SER A 206 -5.51 -5.69 12.29
N GLU A 207 -6.81 -5.50 12.36
CA GLU A 207 -7.72 -6.54 12.84
C GLU A 207 -7.57 -7.80 11.99
N LYS A 208 -7.70 -8.99 12.60
CA LYS A 208 -7.35 -10.27 11.97
C LYS A 208 -8.02 -10.54 10.62
N GLU A 209 -9.21 -9.97 10.39
CA GLU A 209 -9.98 -10.20 9.15
C GLU A 209 -9.74 -9.15 8.06
N ILE A 210 -9.09 -8.03 8.37
CA ILE A 210 -8.95 -6.89 7.45
C ILE A 210 -8.25 -7.30 6.16
N SER A 211 -7.12 -8.00 6.24
CA SER A 211 -6.42 -8.44 5.02
C SER A 211 -7.30 -9.29 4.11
N SER A 212 -8.19 -10.13 4.69
CA SER A 212 -9.14 -10.94 3.93
C SER A 212 -10.22 -10.09 3.25
N ILE A 213 -10.70 -9.07 3.94
CA ILE A 213 -11.72 -8.13 3.43
C ILE A 213 -11.14 -7.33 2.28
N ASP A 214 -9.96 -6.75 2.46
CA ASP A 214 -9.28 -5.96 1.43
C ASP A 214 -9.01 -6.78 0.16
N LEU A 215 -8.42 -7.97 0.32
CA LEU A 215 -8.12 -8.85 -0.81
C LEU A 215 -9.39 -9.30 -1.54
N LYS A 216 -10.51 -9.53 -0.84
CA LYS A 216 -11.79 -9.83 -1.47
C LYS A 216 -12.35 -8.62 -2.22
N SER A 217 -12.17 -7.41 -1.68
CA SER A 217 -12.65 -6.19 -2.32
C SER A 217 -11.93 -5.94 -3.65
N CYS A 218 -10.67 -6.39 -3.82
CA CYS A 218 -9.99 -6.40 -5.12
C CYS A 218 -10.80 -7.16 -6.19
N ASN A 219 -11.31 -8.34 -5.82
CA ASN A 219 -12.05 -9.20 -6.76
C ASN A 219 -13.39 -8.62 -7.19
N SER A 220 -14.01 -7.78 -6.37
CA SER A 220 -15.31 -7.16 -6.65
C SER A 220 -15.21 -5.77 -7.27
N PHE A 221 -14.05 -5.09 -7.14
CA PHE A 221 -13.89 -3.73 -7.64
C PHE A 221 -13.92 -3.65 -9.16
N ARG A 222 -14.83 -2.83 -9.69
CA ARG A 222 -14.89 -2.50 -11.12
C ARG A 222 -15.30 -1.04 -11.28
N LEU A 223 -14.61 -0.37 -12.16
CA LEU A 223 -15.01 0.94 -12.68
C LEU A 223 -15.91 0.75 -13.91
N THR A 224 -16.87 1.61 -14.09
CA THR A 224 -17.66 1.68 -15.32
C THR A 224 -16.80 2.26 -16.46
N GLU A 225 -17.22 2.05 -17.71
CA GLU A 225 -16.56 2.68 -18.87
C GLU A 225 -16.53 4.21 -18.78
N GLU A 226 -17.59 4.81 -18.24
CA GLU A 226 -17.67 6.25 -17.99
C GLU A 226 -16.63 6.69 -16.95
N GLN A 227 -16.51 5.97 -15.84
CA GLN A 227 -15.48 6.24 -14.82
C GLN A 227 -14.06 6.10 -15.38
N ILE A 228 -13.78 5.03 -16.14
CA ILE A 228 -12.47 4.85 -16.78
C ILE A 228 -12.16 6.01 -17.74
N SER A 229 -13.15 6.42 -18.54
CA SER A 229 -13.00 7.55 -19.48
C SER A 229 -12.83 8.91 -18.78
N SER A 230 -13.31 9.03 -17.54
CA SER A 230 -13.19 10.25 -16.74
C SER A 230 -11.86 10.37 -15.99
N LEU A 231 -11.07 9.30 -15.90
CA LEU A 231 -9.78 9.32 -15.22
C LEU A 231 -8.82 10.33 -15.86
N LYS A 232 -8.28 11.23 -15.04
CA LYS A 232 -7.34 12.28 -15.47
C LYS A 232 -6.16 12.32 -14.51
N ASN A 233 -4.99 12.74 -15.01
CA ASN A 233 -3.80 12.91 -14.19
C ASN A 233 -3.42 11.66 -13.38
N ILE A 234 -3.60 10.47 -13.98
CA ILE A 234 -3.21 9.21 -13.37
C ILE A 234 -1.81 8.86 -13.84
N LYS A 235 -0.93 8.55 -12.90
CA LYS A 235 0.44 8.09 -13.13
C LYS A 235 0.59 6.69 -12.57
N TYR A 236 1.50 5.92 -13.15
CA TYR A 236 1.72 4.54 -12.73
C TYR A 236 3.19 4.28 -12.46
N ILE A 237 3.46 3.57 -11.37
CA ILE A 237 4.75 2.98 -11.09
C ILE A 237 4.55 1.47 -11.02
N PHE A 238 5.13 0.75 -11.96
CA PHE A 238 5.13 -0.70 -11.97
C PHE A 238 6.52 -1.24 -11.66
N SER A 239 6.57 -2.49 -11.25
CA SER A 239 7.80 -3.23 -11.00
C SER A 239 7.90 -4.41 -11.97
N GLU A 240 9.03 -4.52 -12.66
CA GLU A 240 9.24 -5.52 -13.72
C GLU A 240 9.05 -6.96 -13.24
N LYS A 241 9.49 -7.25 -12.02
CA LYS A 241 9.47 -8.61 -11.44
C LYS A 241 8.27 -8.85 -10.50
N ASP A 242 7.29 -7.97 -10.49
CA ASP A 242 6.07 -8.16 -9.70
C ASP A 242 5.29 -9.39 -10.18
N LYS A 243 5.10 -10.35 -9.28
CA LYS A 243 4.35 -11.59 -9.56
C LYS A 243 2.92 -11.55 -9.01
N LEU A 244 2.61 -10.55 -8.17
CA LEU A 244 1.29 -10.37 -7.56
C LEU A 244 0.39 -9.45 -8.41
N ALA A 245 0.95 -8.34 -8.89
CA ALA A 245 0.29 -7.39 -9.79
C ALA A 245 1.14 -7.19 -11.06
N ARG A 246 1.14 -8.19 -11.93
CA ARG A 246 1.98 -8.16 -13.14
C ARG A 246 1.60 -7.00 -14.03
N PHE A 247 2.60 -6.24 -14.46
CA PHE A 247 2.41 -5.25 -15.49
C PHE A 247 1.85 -5.87 -16.77
N ASN A 248 0.75 -5.31 -17.25
CA ASN A 248 0.13 -5.69 -18.52
C ASN A 248 -0.07 -4.42 -19.36
N PRO A 249 0.70 -4.23 -20.44
CA PRO A 249 0.58 -3.04 -21.30
C PRO A 249 -0.78 -2.94 -22.00
N GLU A 250 -1.53 -4.06 -22.12
CA GLU A 250 -2.87 -4.07 -22.71
C GLU A 250 -3.97 -3.75 -21.70
N ASN A 251 -3.61 -3.37 -20.46
CA ASN A 251 -4.59 -3.03 -19.43
C ASN A 251 -5.43 -1.82 -19.86
N ILE A 252 -6.75 -1.93 -19.73
CA ILE A 252 -7.69 -0.88 -20.11
C ILE A 252 -7.41 0.47 -19.45
N LEU A 253 -6.86 0.48 -18.24
CA LEU A 253 -6.48 1.72 -17.56
C LEU A 253 -5.34 2.45 -18.26
N LEU A 254 -4.50 1.73 -19.03
CA LEU A 254 -3.36 2.27 -19.75
C LEU A 254 -3.71 2.75 -21.16
N GLN A 255 -4.86 2.35 -21.70
CA GLN A 255 -5.29 2.74 -23.05
C GLN A 255 -5.58 4.25 -23.15
N ASN A 256 -5.91 4.91 -22.05
CA ASN A 256 -6.20 6.34 -21.97
C ASN A 256 -5.00 7.19 -21.55
N ILE A 257 -3.82 6.59 -21.44
CA ILE A 257 -2.59 7.32 -21.10
C ILE A 257 -2.06 7.99 -22.37
N ASN A 258 -1.94 9.30 -22.32
CA ASN A 258 -1.52 10.10 -23.46
C ASN A 258 0.01 10.25 -23.59
N HIS A 259 0.76 9.84 -22.55
CA HIS A 259 2.21 10.05 -22.51
C HIS A 259 2.92 8.86 -21.85
N ASP A 260 3.96 8.33 -22.51
CA ASP A 260 4.81 7.26 -21.98
C ASP A 260 5.47 7.67 -20.64
N GLU A 261 5.65 8.98 -20.41
CA GLU A 261 6.20 9.52 -19.16
C GLU A 261 5.24 9.41 -17.94
N ASP A 262 4.00 8.99 -18.16
CA ASP A 262 3.02 8.71 -17.12
C ASP A 262 3.17 7.31 -16.52
N ILE A 263 4.05 6.51 -17.09
CA ILE A 263 4.36 5.14 -16.64
C ILE A 263 5.85 5.04 -16.35
N ILE A 264 6.18 4.65 -15.13
CA ILE A 264 7.55 4.29 -14.74
C ILE A 264 7.58 2.79 -14.42
N ILE A 265 8.53 2.08 -15.00
CA ILE A 265 8.79 0.66 -14.70
C ILE A 265 10.11 0.58 -13.93
N LEU A 266 10.04 0.11 -12.68
CA LEU A 266 11.22 -0.16 -11.87
C LEU A 266 11.80 -1.52 -12.24
N GLU A 267 13.02 -1.52 -12.78
CA GLU A 267 13.71 -2.72 -13.23
C GLU A 267 14.16 -3.59 -12.04
N ASP A 268 14.09 -4.90 -12.21
CA ASP A 268 14.57 -5.88 -11.23
C ASP A 268 13.96 -5.70 -9.83
N VAL A 269 12.69 -5.29 -9.73
CA VAL A 269 11.95 -5.02 -8.48
C VAL A 269 10.65 -5.82 -8.48
N GLY A 270 10.24 -6.33 -7.31
CA GLY A 270 8.99 -7.04 -7.10
C GLY A 270 7.85 -6.14 -6.62
N HIS A 271 6.91 -6.71 -5.88
CA HIS A 271 5.66 -6.04 -5.49
C HIS A 271 5.82 -4.93 -4.45
N PHE A 272 6.91 -4.94 -3.69
CA PHE A 272 7.14 -3.98 -2.61
C PHE A 272 8.33 -3.05 -2.92
N PRO A 273 8.19 -2.15 -3.93
CA PRO A 273 9.29 -1.35 -4.45
C PRO A 273 9.95 -0.46 -3.38
N TYR A 274 9.16 0.10 -2.48
CA TYR A 274 9.64 0.92 -1.36
C TYR A 274 10.50 0.14 -0.34
N PHE A 275 10.40 -1.20 -0.34
CA PHE A 275 11.24 -2.09 0.45
C PHE A 275 12.44 -2.61 -0.34
N GLU A 276 12.22 -3.06 -1.59
CA GLU A 276 13.22 -3.72 -2.41
C GLU A 276 14.22 -2.74 -3.05
N SER A 277 13.75 -1.55 -3.42
CA SER A 277 14.51 -0.50 -4.12
C SER A 277 14.08 0.90 -3.67
N PRO A 278 14.27 1.24 -2.37
CA PRO A 278 13.74 2.47 -1.79
C PRO A 278 14.26 3.74 -2.48
N GLU A 279 15.52 3.76 -2.90
CA GLU A 279 16.12 4.93 -3.55
C GLU A 279 15.48 5.21 -4.92
N GLU A 280 15.35 4.20 -5.77
CA GLU A 280 14.72 4.30 -7.07
C GLU A 280 13.22 4.64 -6.95
N THR A 281 12.54 4.05 -5.97
CA THR A 281 11.13 4.32 -5.68
C THR A 281 10.92 5.78 -5.26
N ASN A 282 11.75 6.29 -4.36
CA ASN A 282 11.67 7.69 -3.93
C ASN A 282 11.97 8.65 -5.09
N LYS A 283 13.01 8.36 -5.91
CA LYS A 283 13.33 9.16 -7.11
C LYS A 283 12.16 9.19 -8.08
N ALA A 284 11.53 8.04 -8.35
CA ALA A 284 10.37 7.95 -9.23
C ALA A 284 9.22 8.82 -8.72
N LEU A 285 8.84 8.68 -7.43
CA LEU A 285 7.79 9.48 -6.81
C LEU A 285 8.09 10.98 -6.85
N ILE A 286 9.28 11.39 -6.42
CA ILE A 286 9.68 12.81 -6.40
C ILE A 286 9.69 13.39 -7.82
N SER A 287 10.18 12.63 -8.81
CA SER A 287 10.21 13.08 -10.19
C SER A 287 8.82 13.32 -10.78
N ILE A 288 7.84 12.49 -10.42
CA ILE A 288 6.43 12.64 -10.83
C ILE A 288 5.81 13.86 -10.14
N ILE A 289 6.00 14.00 -8.83
CA ILE A 289 5.33 15.03 -8.02
C ILE A 289 5.85 16.45 -8.36
N LYS A 290 7.11 16.58 -8.74
CA LYS A 290 7.74 17.87 -9.08
C LYS A 290 7.47 18.33 -10.52
N LYS A 291 6.85 17.52 -11.38
CA LYS A 291 6.41 17.91 -12.73
C LYS A 291 5.07 18.66 -12.67
#